data_5ac29cf7dde265a22db73d6c94a68a41
#
_entry.id   5ac29cf7dde265a22db73d6c94a68a41
#
_cell.length_a   1.000
_cell.length_b   1.000
_cell.length_c   1.000
_cell.angle_alpha   90.00
_cell.angle_beta   90.00
_cell.angle_gamma   90.00
#
_symmetry.space_group_name_H-M   'P 1'
#
loop_
_entity.id
_entity.type
_entity.pdbx_description
1 polymer ?
#
loop_
_entity_poly.entity_id
_entity_poly.type
_entity_poly.pdbx_seq_one_letter_code
_entity_poly.pdbx_strand_id
1 'polypeptide(L)'
;MKKKIFLLIVGIILLTGCSNSNKFYLDKKYYNQGDFISATSKTIKDLEEQKESYIVYTYNYFCTFPTPCEDIFKSVFKKYKLDVYSLTYDEMKKTFISDSVKFAPSVVIINNGKIITYLDAESDEDYEIYQDETKFDNWLNNY
;
A
#
# COMPACT_ATOMS: atom_id res chain seq x y z
N MET A 1 -2.66 -50.01 24.16
CA MET A 1 -1.73 -49.34 23.21
C MET A 1 -2.42 -48.49 22.15
N LYS A 2 -3.58 -48.88 21.59
CA LYS A 2 -4.27 -48.10 20.54
C LYS A 2 -4.76 -46.70 20.93
N LYS A 3 -5.17 -46.49 22.21
CA LYS A 3 -5.61 -45.16 22.70
C LYS A 3 -4.49 -44.13 22.83
N LYS A 4 -3.26 -44.55 23.12
CA LYS A 4 -2.13 -43.61 23.25
C LYS A 4 -1.62 -43.13 21.89
N ILE A 5 -1.73 -43.92 20.84
CA ILE A 5 -1.33 -43.57 19.46
C ILE A 5 -2.32 -42.54 18.90
N PHE A 6 -3.61 -42.65 19.19
CA PHE A 6 -4.64 -41.72 18.74
C PHE A 6 -4.45 -40.31 19.31
N LEU A 7 -4.03 -40.22 20.59
CA LEU A 7 -3.74 -38.92 21.24
C LEU A 7 -2.49 -38.23 20.66
N LEU A 8 -1.52 -39.01 20.18
CA LEU A 8 -0.28 -38.49 19.58
C LEU A 8 -0.53 -37.93 18.18
N ILE A 9 -1.46 -38.53 17.41
CA ILE A 9 -1.84 -38.06 16.07
C ILE A 9 -2.65 -36.77 16.14
N VAL A 10 -3.54 -36.63 17.15
CA VAL A 10 -4.33 -35.40 17.34
C VAL A 10 -3.43 -34.22 17.76
N GLY A 11 -2.36 -34.48 18.52
CA GLY A 11 -1.39 -33.45 18.93
C GLY A 11 -0.56 -32.87 17.77
N ILE A 12 -0.32 -33.65 16.71
CA ILE A 12 0.50 -33.19 15.56
C ILE A 12 -0.31 -32.31 14.61
N ILE A 13 -1.63 -32.48 14.54
CA ILE A 13 -2.50 -31.69 13.63
C ILE A 13 -2.65 -30.22 14.12
N LEU A 14 -2.41 -29.94 15.39
CA LEU A 14 -2.54 -28.58 15.95
C LEU A 14 -1.30 -27.69 15.72
N LEU A 15 -0.22 -28.21 15.13
CA LEU A 15 1.02 -27.44 14.90
C LEU A 15 1.19 -26.93 13.46
N THR A 16 0.25 -27.22 12.58
CA THR A 16 0.21 -26.56 11.27
C THR A 16 -0.53 -25.23 11.35
N GLY A 17 -0.05 -24.33 12.18
CA GLY A 17 -0.37 -22.92 12.08
C GLY A 17 0.14 -22.44 10.72
N CYS A 18 -0.72 -22.40 9.70
CA CYS A 18 -0.45 -21.65 8.48
C CYS A 18 -0.21 -20.20 8.89
N SER A 19 1.05 -19.81 8.96
CA SER A 19 1.46 -18.42 8.85
C SER A 19 1.09 -17.99 7.43
N ASN A 20 -0.15 -17.57 7.21
CA ASN A 20 -0.51 -16.77 6.06
C ASN A 20 0.17 -15.41 6.24
N SER A 21 1.43 -15.32 5.85
CA SER A 21 1.98 -14.04 5.47
C SER A 21 1.17 -13.61 4.25
N ASN A 22 0.21 -12.70 4.45
CA ASN A 22 -0.46 -12.00 3.37
C ASN A 22 0.58 -11.10 2.70
N LYS A 23 1.47 -11.69 1.90
CA LYS A 23 2.37 -10.92 1.07
C LYS A 23 1.51 -10.11 0.11
N PHE A 24 1.75 -8.81 0.09
CA PHE A 24 1.20 -7.94 -0.92
C PHE A 24 1.68 -8.39 -2.30
N TYR A 25 0.77 -8.57 -3.23
CA TYR A 25 1.06 -8.97 -4.60
C TYR A 25 0.39 -7.99 -5.55
N LEU A 26 1.22 -7.28 -6.31
CA LEU A 26 0.74 -6.49 -7.45
C LEU A 26 0.68 -7.34 -8.71
N ASP A 27 -0.38 -7.15 -9.50
CA ASP A 27 -0.46 -7.75 -10.84
C ASP A 27 0.65 -7.21 -11.74
N LYS A 28 1.12 -8.04 -12.69
CA LYS A 28 2.15 -7.68 -13.66
C LYS A 28 1.81 -6.43 -14.48
N LYS A 29 0.55 -6.11 -14.66
CA LYS A 29 0.07 -4.92 -15.38
C LYS A 29 0.56 -3.61 -14.77
N TYR A 30 0.93 -3.60 -13.48
CA TYR A 30 1.45 -2.42 -12.78
C TYR A 30 2.96 -2.25 -12.92
N TYR A 31 3.68 -3.26 -13.45
CA TYR A 31 5.12 -3.18 -13.67
C TYR A 31 5.41 -2.76 -15.11
N ASN A 32 5.52 -1.43 -15.34
CA ASN A 32 5.70 -0.87 -16.69
C ASN A 32 6.79 0.22 -16.71
N GLN A 33 6.47 1.49 -16.47
CA GLN A 33 7.43 2.60 -16.56
C GLN A 33 7.71 3.29 -15.23
N GLY A 34 6.92 3.04 -14.20
CA GLY A 34 6.96 3.75 -12.92
C GLY A 34 6.31 5.13 -13.01
N ASP A 35 5.23 5.23 -13.77
CA ASP A 35 4.51 6.46 -13.99
C ASP A 35 3.36 6.66 -12.98
N PHE A 36 3.03 7.92 -12.74
CA PHE A 36 1.80 8.29 -12.04
C PHE A 36 0.63 8.32 -13.02
N ILE A 37 -0.30 7.37 -12.86
CA ILE A 37 -1.51 7.25 -13.67
C ILE A 37 -2.62 8.06 -13.01
N SER A 38 -3.08 9.13 -13.66
CA SER A 38 -4.17 9.95 -13.14
C SER A 38 -5.44 9.13 -12.94
N ALA A 39 -6.01 9.19 -11.75
CA ALA A 39 -7.23 8.49 -11.37
C ALA A 39 -8.28 9.44 -10.81
N THR A 40 -9.53 8.98 -10.83
CA THR A 40 -10.68 9.65 -10.22
C THR A 40 -11.27 8.77 -9.13
N SER A 41 -12.16 9.32 -8.31
CA SER A 41 -12.92 8.55 -7.31
C SER A 41 -13.69 7.39 -7.95
N LYS A 42 -14.16 7.55 -9.20
CA LYS A 42 -14.81 6.45 -9.92
C LYS A 42 -13.82 5.31 -10.21
N THR A 43 -12.62 5.63 -10.68
CA THR A 43 -11.56 4.63 -10.93
C THR A 43 -11.28 3.81 -9.66
N ILE A 44 -11.13 4.48 -8.52
CA ILE A 44 -10.83 3.81 -7.23
C ILE A 44 -12.00 2.92 -6.78
N LYS A 45 -13.24 3.35 -6.96
CA LYS A 45 -14.42 2.53 -6.64
C LYS A 45 -14.51 1.29 -7.52
N ASP A 46 -14.27 1.43 -8.82
CA ASP A 46 -14.28 0.30 -9.76
C ASP A 46 -13.20 -0.75 -9.36
N LEU A 47 -12.00 -0.29 -8.94
CA LEU A 47 -10.90 -1.17 -8.48
C LEU A 47 -11.21 -1.84 -7.12
N GLU A 48 -11.87 -1.13 -6.20
CA GLU A 48 -12.33 -1.68 -4.92
C GLU A 48 -13.35 -2.79 -5.13
N GLU A 49 -14.37 -2.57 -5.97
CA GLU A 49 -15.41 -3.55 -6.31
C GLU A 49 -14.82 -4.82 -6.94
N GLN A 50 -13.79 -4.66 -7.77
CA GLN A 50 -13.04 -5.75 -8.40
C GLN A 50 -12.05 -6.43 -7.43
N LYS A 51 -11.89 -5.93 -6.21
CA LYS A 51 -10.93 -6.40 -5.22
C LYS A 51 -9.49 -6.41 -5.77
N GLU A 52 -9.14 -5.40 -6.52
CA GLU A 52 -7.80 -5.25 -7.07
C GLU A 52 -6.78 -4.91 -5.98
N SER A 53 -5.50 -5.24 -6.26
CA SER A 53 -4.35 -4.80 -5.46
C SER A 53 -3.58 -3.76 -6.25
N TYR A 54 -3.32 -2.60 -5.64
CA TYR A 54 -2.70 -1.44 -6.31
C TYR A 54 -2.13 -0.46 -5.28
N ILE A 55 -1.35 0.50 -5.76
CA ILE A 55 -0.83 1.61 -4.96
C ILE A 55 -1.46 2.91 -5.44
N VAL A 56 -1.79 3.79 -4.49
CA VAL A 56 -2.30 5.13 -4.76
C VAL A 56 -1.37 6.16 -4.12
N TYR A 57 -0.95 7.15 -4.90
CA TYR A 57 -0.38 8.38 -4.41
C TYR A 57 -1.46 9.44 -4.35
N THR A 58 -1.76 9.94 -3.16
CA THR A 58 -2.68 11.07 -2.99
C THR A 58 -1.89 12.36 -2.87
N TYR A 59 -2.37 13.44 -3.48
CA TYR A 59 -1.66 14.71 -3.47
C TYR A 59 -2.60 15.90 -3.27
N ASN A 60 -2.00 16.98 -2.75
CA ASN A 60 -2.63 18.29 -2.67
C ASN A 60 -1.74 19.32 -3.36
N TYR A 61 -2.32 20.27 -4.06
CA TYR A 61 -1.59 21.34 -4.74
C TYR A 61 -0.83 22.26 -3.78
N PHE A 62 -1.12 22.21 -2.49
CA PHE A 62 -0.54 23.06 -1.45
C PHE A 62 0.39 22.26 -0.50
N CYS A 63 1.15 21.28 -1.02
CA CYS A 63 2.11 20.56 -0.20
C CYS A 63 3.17 21.51 0.38
N THR A 64 3.33 21.52 1.69
CA THR A 64 4.24 22.42 2.44
C THR A 64 5.55 21.74 2.85
N PHE A 65 5.84 20.53 2.39
CA PHE A 65 7.10 19.87 2.67
C PHE A 65 8.29 20.64 2.07
N PRO A 66 9.41 20.77 2.80
CA PRO A 66 10.61 21.47 2.30
C PRO A 66 11.20 20.84 1.05
N THR A 67 11.09 19.54 0.91
CA THR A 67 11.52 18.78 -0.27
C THR A 67 10.27 18.28 -1.00
N PRO A 68 10.23 18.36 -2.34
CA PRO A 68 9.13 17.80 -3.11
C PRO A 68 9.07 16.27 -2.92
N CYS A 69 8.26 15.81 -1.96
CA CYS A 69 8.11 14.37 -1.68
C CYS A 69 7.66 13.57 -2.92
N GLU A 70 6.95 14.22 -3.83
CA GLU A 70 6.56 13.63 -5.11
C GLU A 70 7.77 13.14 -5.92
N ASP A 71 8.86 13.92 -5.94
CA ASP A 71 10.09 13.55 -6.67
C ASP A 71 10.76 12.33 -6.05
N ILE A 72 10.78 12.25 -4.70
CA ILE A 72 11.29 11.10 -3.96
C ILE A 72 10.48 9.84 -4.30
N PHE A 73 9.15 9.93 -4.22
CA PHE A 73 8.27 8.80 -4.54
C PHE A 73 8.40 8.37 -6.00
N LYS A 74 8.43 9.34 -6.93
CA LYS A 74 8.64 9.07 -8.36
C LYS A 74 9.95 8.35 -8.63
N SER A 75 11.04 8.76 -7.99
CA SER A 75 12.36 8.13 -8.16
C SER A 75 12.30 6.65 -7.81
N VAL A 76 11.71 6.31 -6.65
CA VAL A 76 11.59 4.92 -6.19
C VAL A 76 10.65 4.11 -7.08
N PHE A 77 9.48 4.65 -7.45
CA PHE A 77 8.55 3.94 -8.34
C PHE A 77 9.17 3.67 -9.71
N LYS A 78 9.93 4.61 -10.26
CA LYS A 78 10.69 4.41 -11.51
C LYS A 78 11.78 3.35 -11.38
N LYS A 79 12.49 3.31 -10.27
CA LYS A 79 13.48 2.26 -9.96
C LYS A 79 12.88 0.86 -10.08
N TYR A 80 11.66 0.67 -9.60
CA TYR A 80 10.92 -0.60 -9.66
C TYR A 80 10.06 -0.76 -10.90
N LYS A 81 9.99 0.26 -11.77
CA LYS A 81 9.07 0.34 -12.92
C LYS A 81 7.62 0.14 -12.54
N LEU A 82 7.24 0.65 -11.38
CA LEU A 82 5.94 0.42 -10.76
C LEU A 82 5.01 1.59 -11.02
N ASP A 83 4.01 1.38 -11.86
CA ASP A 83 2.96 2.36 -12.11
C ASP A 83 2.03 2.48 -10.90
N VAL A 84 1.70 3.71 -10.54
CA VAL A 84 0.94 4.05 -9.34
C VAL A 84 -0.20 5.00 -9.72
N TYR A 85 -1.40 4.76 -9.22
CA TYR A 85 -2.50 5.70 -9.41
C TYR A 85 -2.23 6.99 -8.64
N SER A 86 -2.41 8.13 -9.31
CA SER A 86 -2.36 9.44 -8.65
C SER A 86 -3.75 10.03 -8.51
N LEU A 87 -4.08 10.49 -7.32
CA LEU A 87 -5.42 10.94 -6.95
C LEU A 87 -5.34 12.26 -6.19
N THR A 88 -6.10 13.26 -6.60
CA THR A 88 -6.20 14.51 -5.83
C THR A 88 -6.84 14.25 -4.48
N TYR A 89 -6.51 15.05 -3.48
CA TYR A 89 -7.13 14.97 -2.16
C TYR A 89 -8.67 15.05 -2.22
N ASP A 90 -9.22 15.92 -3.07
CA ASP A 90 -10.67 16.05 -3.23
C ASP A 90 -11.34 14.82 -3.85
N GLU A 91 -10.66 14.13 -4.76
CA GLU A 91 -11.15 12.86 -5.30
C GLU A 91 -11.00 11.73 -4.27
N MET A 92 -9.89 11.71 -3.50
CA MET A 92 -9.66 10.73 -2.43
C MET A 92 -10.78 10.77 -1.38
N LYS A 93 -11.21 11.95 -0.98
CA LYS A 93 -12.30 12.12 0.00
C LYS A 93 -13.63 11.48 -0.40
N LYS A 94 -13.81 11.15 -1.69
CA LYS A 94 -15.01 10.50 -2.20
C LYS A 94 -14.89 8.96 -2.27
N THR A 95 -13.80 8.41 -1.75
CA THR A 95 -13.49 6.97 -1.78
C THR A 95 -13.34 6.41 -0.38
N PHE A 96 -13.32 5.08 -0.25
CA PHE A 96 -13.08 4.38 1.01
C PHE A 96 -11.71 4.71 1.63
N ILE A 97 -10.75 5.21 0.84
CA ILE A 97 -9.42 5.59 1.32
C ILE A 97 -9.54 6.65 2.42
N SER A 98 -10.48 7.56 2.31
CA SER A 98 -10.70 8.64 3.28
C SER A 98 -11.18 8.17 4.66
N ASP A 99 -11.59 6.93 4.80
CA ASP A 99 -11.94 6.36 6.11
C ASP A 99 -10.68 6.22 7.00
N SER A 100 -9.53 5.95 6.40
CA SER A 100 -8.25 5.82 7.08
C SER A 100 -7.31 7.01 6.85
N VAL A 101 -7.13 7.42 5.60
CA VAL A 101 -6.19 8.47 5.19
C VAL A 101 -6.87 9.84 5.30
N LYS A 102 -6.36 10.70 6.19
CA LYS A 102 -6.97 12.00 6.47
C LYS A 102 -6.27 13.17 5.79
N PHE A 103 -5.02 12.99 5.40
CA PHE A 103 -4.16 14.03 4.86
C PHE A 103 -3.50 13.59 3.56
N ALA A 104 -3.08 14.56 2.77
CA ALA A 104 -2.27 14.39 1.57
C ALA A 104 -1.07 15.36 1.63
N PRO A 105 0.10 14.96 1.12
CA PRO A 105 0.36 13.77 0.31
C PRO A 105 0.40 12.47 1.13
N SER A 106 0.00 11.36 0.53
CA SER A 106 0.11 10.03 1.13
C SER A 106 0.34 8.97 0.04
N VAL A 107 1.11 7.94 0.36
CA VAL A 107 1.20 6.71 -0.44
C VAL A 107 0.42 5.63 0.28
N VAL A 108 -0.56 5.04 -0.40
CA VAL A 108 -1.49 4.05 0.15
C VAL A 108 -1.32 2.74 -0.58
N ILE A 109 -1.05 1.65 0.14
CA ILE A 109 -0.96 0.30 -0.42
C ILE A 109 -2.28 -0.42 -0.15
N ILE A 110 -2.90 -0.88 -1.23
CA ILE A 110 -4.20 -1.57 -1.20
C ILE A 110 -4.02 -3.00 -1.70
N ASN A 111 -4.50 -3.96 -0.95
CA ASN A 111 -4.47 -5.38 -1.28
C ASN A 111 -5.88 -5.96 -1.25
N ASN A 112 -6.32 -6.54 -2.36
CA ASN A 112 -7.68 -7.09 -2.51
C ASN A 112 -8.78 -6.10 -2.12
N GLY A 113 -8.67 -4.83 -2.54
CA GLY A 113 -9.62 -3.77 -2.24
C GLY A 113 -9.58 -3.25 -0.80
N LYS A 114 -8.54 -3.57 -0.01
CA LYS A 114 -8.40 -3.12 1.39
C LYS A 114 -7.06 -2.42 1.60
N ILE A 115 -7.08 -1.34 2.35
CA ILE A 115 -5.84 -0.67 2.77
C ILE A 115 -5.08 -1.60 3.71
N ILE A 116 -3.80 -1.87 3.41
CA ILE A 116 -2.91 -2.60 4.29
C ILE A 116 -1.94 -1.68 5.03
N THR A 117 -1.58 -0.57 4.40
CA THR A 117 -0.76 0.48 5.01
C THR A 117 -0.85 1.79 4.22
N TYR A 118 -0.43 2.87 4.82
CA TYR A 118 -0.26 4.17 4.17
C TYR A 118 0.76 5.02 4.94
N LEU A 119 1.32 6.02 4.27
CA LEU A 119 2.11 7.07 4.92
C LEU A 119 1.17 8.17 5.40
N ASP A 120 1.32 8.57 6.65
CA ASP A 120 0.54 9.67 7.25
C ASP A 120 1.34 10.97 7.23
N ALA A 121 0.85 11.97 6.50
CA ALA A 121 1.52 13.26 6.35
C ALA A 121 1.63 14.07 7.66
N GLU A 122 0.82 13.75 8.66
CA GLU A 122 0.82 14.39 9.99
C GLU A 122 1.57 13.57 11.06
N SER A 123 2.11 12.40 10.68
CA SER A 123 2.86 11.55 11.60
C SER A 123 4.33 11.97 11.69
N ASP A 124 4.81 12.26 12.90
CA ASP A 124 6.24 12.51 13.14
C ASP A 124 7.10 11.28 12.77
N GLU A 125 6.56 10.06 12.91
CA GLU A 125 7.25 8.81 12.57
C GLU A 125 7.46 8.67 11.06
N ASP A 126 6.49 9.11 10.24
CA ASP A 126 6.57 9.02 8.79
C ASP A 126 7.28 10.22 8.16
N TYR A 127 7.45 11.34 8.89
CA TYR A 127 8.02 12.57 8.36
C TYR A 127 9.34 12.36 7.60
N GLU A 128 10.24 11.56 8.14
CA GLU A 128 11.54 11.31 7.52
C GLU A 128 11.42 10.48 6.23
N ILE A 129 10.36 9.67 6.10
CA ILE A 129 10.11 8.86 4.89
C ILE A 129 9.75 9.78 3.72
N TYR A 130 9.07 10.89 3.99
CA TYR A 130 8.73 11.90 2.99
C TYR A 130 9.93 12.71 2.49
N GLN A 131 11.07 12.69 3.22
CA GLN A 131 12.24 13.53 2.95
C GLN A 131 13.45 12.75 2.42
N ASP A 132 13.40 11.41 2.46
CA ASP A 132 14.57 10.56 2.16
C ASP A 132 14.16 9.37 1.28
N GLU A 133 14.77 9.32 0.08
CA GLU A 133 14.51 8.26 -0.91
C GLU A 133 14.82 6.85 -0.37
N THR A 134 15.90 6.71 0.41
CA THR A 134 16.29 5.41 0.98
C THR A 134 15.28 4.94 2.03
N LYS A 135 14.75 5.86 2.85
CA LYS A 135 13.74 5.54 3.85
C LYS A 135 12.41 5.15 3.19
N PHE A 136 12.01 5.88 2.15
CA PHE A 136 10.83 5.51 1.38
C PHE A 136 11.01 4.17 0.66
N ASP A 137 12.16 3.93 0.05
CA ASP A 137 12.49 2.65 -0.58
C ASP A 137 12.42 1.49 0.41
N ASN A 138 12.99 1.65 1.61
CA ASN A 138 12.91 0.65 2.67
C ASN A 138 11.47 0.42 3.15
N TRP A 139 10.70 1.49 3.33
CA TRP A 139 9.29 1.37 3.72
C TRP A 139 8.49 0.59 2.67
N LEU A 140 8.65 0.92 1.39
CA LEU A 140 7.95 0.23 0.31
C LEU A 140 8.32 -1.27 0.24
N ASN A 141 9.57 -1.63 0.47
CA ASN A 141 10.05 -3.01 0.42
C ASN A 141 9.62 -3.88 1.62
N ASN A 142 9.00 -3.32 2.65
CA ASN A 142 8.46 -4.09 3.77
C ASN A 142 7.13 -4.79 3.41
N TYR A 143 6.51 -4.46 2.30
CA TYR A 143 5.23 -4.97 1.81
C TYR A 143 5.38 -5.72 0.49
#